data_26a9feb593fca800eabd11818f6bbba4
#
_entry.id   26a9feb593fca800eabd11818f6bbba4
#
_cell.length_a   1.000
_cell.length_b   1.000
_cell.length_c   1.000
_cell.angle_alpha   90.00
_cell.angle_beta   90.00
_cell.angle_gamma   90.00
#
_symmetry.space_group_name_H-M   'P 1'
#
loop_
_entity.id
_entity.type
_entity.pdbx_description
1 polymer ?
#
loop_
_entity_poly.entity_id
_entity_poly.type
_entity_poly.pdbx_seq_one_letter_code
_entity_poly.pdbx_strand_id
1 'polypeptide(L)'
;MDTSSAAAECITLQAAAGFNIHLFPTGQGNIVGNPIEPVVKLTANPLTVKGMGEHIDCDVSKILSRKMNMSEAGDELIKSMIRVANGRLTCAEALGHKEFVMTKLYRSA
;
A
#
# COMPACT_ATOMS: atom_id res chain seq x y z
N MET A 1 0.11 13.84 10.52
CA MET A 1 -0.34 14.53 9.31
C MET A 1 -1.80 14.14 9.06
N ASP A 2 -2.65 15.09 8.77
CA ASP A 2 -4.07 14.86 8.47
C ASP A 2 -4.28 14.89 6.95
N THR A 3 -4.94 13.87 6.39
CA THR A 3 -5.23 13.75 4.96
C THR A 3 -6.68 13.32 4.74
N SER A 4 -7.18 13.44 3.51
CA SER A 4 -8.45 12.81 3.15
C SER A 4 -8.34 11.29 3.11
N SER A 5 -9.47 10.59 3.13
CA SER A 5 -9.53 9.14 2.95
C SER A 5 -9.46 8.69 1.49
N ALA A 6 -9.45 9.62 0.53
CA ALA A 6 -9.29 9.31 -0.88
C ALA A 6 -7.84 8.85 -1.16
N ALA A 7 -7.67 7.61 -1.62
CA ALA A 7 -6.36 6.96 -1.72
C ALA A 7 -5.32 7.79 -2.48
N ALA A 8 -5.62 8.20 -3.70
CA ALA A 8 -4.67 8.95 -4.53
C ALA A 8 -4.32 10.32 -3.94
N GLU A 9 -5.29 11.01 -3.31
CA GLU A 9 -5.06 12.29 -2.63
C GLU A 9 -4.19 12.11 -1.37
N CYS A 10 -4.49 11.10 -0.54
CA CYS A 10 -3.73 10.78 0.66
C CYS A 10 -2.27 10.48 0.32
N ILE A 11 -2.03 9.60 -0.65
CA ILE A 11 -0.67 9.22 -1.08
C ILE A 11 0.07 10.43 -1.64
N THR A 12 -0.57 11.23 -2.51
CA THR A 12 0.04 12.45 -3.07
C THR A 12 0.46 13.43 -1.98
N LEU A 13 -0.38 13.64 -0.96
CA LEU A 13 -0.07 14.53 0.17
C LEU A 13 1.07 13.98 1.03
N GLN A 14 1.13 12.68 1.27
CA GLN A 14 2.21 12.07 2.03
C GLN A 14 3.54 12.14 1.28
N ALA A 15 3.53 11.85 -0.02
CA ALA A 15 4.71 12.02 -0.86
C ALA A 15 5.21 13.48 -0.84
N ALA A 16 4.30 14.46 -0.94
CA ALA A 16 4.63 15.88 -0.84
C ALA A 16 5.18 16.28 0.53
N ALA A 17 4.75 15.60 1.59
CA ALA A 17 5.27 15.80 2.96
C ALA A 17 6.63 15.15 3.21
N GLY A 18 7.19 14.41 2.24
CA GLY A 18 8.51 13.81 2.31
C GLY A 18 8.54 12.39 2.89
N PHE A 19 7.42 11.69 2.93
CA PHE A 19 7.43 10.26 3.23
C PHE A 19 8.10 9.48 2.10
N ASN A 20 8.93 8.52 2.45
CA ASN A 20 9.76 7.78 1.49
C ASN A 20 9.14 6.42 1.09
N ILE A 21 8.14 5.97 1.81
CA ILE A 21 7.43 4.71 1.56
C ILE A 21 6.03 4.81 2.17
N HIS A 22 5.04 4.31 1.45
CA HIS A 22 3.66 4.29 1.90
C HIS A 22 3.19 2.85 2.14
N LEU A 23 2.72 2.55 3.35
CA LEU A 23 2.08 1.27 3.66
C LEU A 23 0.58 1.42 3.47
N PHE A 24 0.02 0.71 2.51
CA PHE A 24 -1.38 0.84 2.10
C PHE A 24 -2.18 -0.43 2.39
N PRO A 25 -2.83 -0.53 3.57
CA PRO A 25 -3.73 -1.65 3.85
C PRO A 25 -5.01 -1.54 3.02
N THR A 26 -5.41 -2.65 2.41
CA THR A 26 -6.62 -2.70 1.58
C THR A 26 -7.39 -4.00 1.78
N GLY A 27 -8.72 -3.89 1.96
CA GLY A 27 -9.61 -5.04 2.06
C GLY A 27 -10.04 -5.60 0.70
N GLN A 28 -10.27 -4.71 -0.28
CA GLN A 28 -10.79 -5.08 -1.61
C GLN A 28 -9.73 -5.08 -2.70
N GLY A 29 -8.52 -4.64 -2.39
CA GLY A 29 -7.48 -4.35 -3.37
C GLY A 29 -7.56 -2.93 -3.89
N ASN A 30 -6.43 -2.44 -4.39
CA ASN A 30 -6.32 -1.14 -5.03
C ASN A 30 -5.13 -1.17 -5.99
N ILE A 31 -5.26 -0.52 -7.14
CA ILE A 31 -4.18 -0.45 -8.14
C ILE A 31 -3.23 0.72 -7.89
N VAL A 32 -3.62 1.69 -7.04
CA VAL A 32 -2.94 2.97 -6.89
C VAL A 32 -1.44 2.82 -6.61
N GLY A 33 -0.67 3.59 -7.35
CA GLY A 33 0.76 3.84 -7.11
C GLY A 33 1.02 5.32 -6.91
N ASN A 34 2.27 5.74 -7.00
CA ASN A 34 2.66 7.14 -6.96
C ASN A 34 3.98 7.32 -7.74
N PRO A 35 4.18 8.46 -8.42
CA PRO A 35 5.40 8.68 -9.20
C PRO A 35 6.66 8.92 -8.37
N ILE A 36 6.55 9.27 -7.08
CA ILE A 36 7.67 9.66 -6.22
C ILE A 36 7.91 8.73 -5.04
N GLU A 37 6.86 8.08 -4.49
CA GLU A 37 7.03 7.16 -3.37
C GLU A 37 6.50 5.76 -3.70
N PRO A 38 7.19 4.69 -3.29
CA PRO A 38 6.67 3.34 -3.43
C PRO A 38 5.47 3.11 -2.51
N VAL A 39 4.41 2.51 -3.06
CA VAL A 39 3.18 2.17 -2.34
C VAL A 39 3.11 0.67 -2.13
N VAL A 40 3.43 0.23 -0.93
CA VAL A 40 3.39 -1.17 -0.50
C VAL A 40 1.97 -1.54 -0.10
N LYS A 41 1.27 -2.28 -0.95
CA LYS A 41 -0.10 -2.73 -0.67
C LYS A 41 -0.11 -4.05 0.10
N LEU A 42 -0.85 -4.06 1.21
CA LEU A 42 -1.03 -5.27 2.01
C LEU A 42 -2.50 -5.59 2.22
N THR A 43 -2.82 -6.87 2.30
CA THR A 43 -4.19 -7.32 2.55
C THR A 43 -4.24 -8.58 3.41
N ALA A 44 -5.26 -8.65 4.26
CA ALA A 44 -5.63 -9.85 4.99
C ALA A 44 -6.79 -10.61 4.31
N ASN A 45 -7.35 -10.10 3.21
CA ASN A 45 -8.48 -10.71 2.53
C ASN A 45 -8.01 -11.75 1.49
N PRO A 46 -8.29 -13.06 1.70
CA PRO A 46 -7.86 -14.11 0.78
C PRO A 46 -8.54 -14.01 -0.60
N LEU A 47 -9.73 -13.42 -0.68
CA LEU A 47 -10.40 -13.20 -1.96
C LEU A 47 -9.67 -12.14 -2.79
N THR A 48 -9.17 -11.10 -2.14
CA THR A 48 -8.36 -10.07 -2.78
C THR A 48 -7.02 -10.64 -3.27
N VAL A 49 -6.35 -11.45 -2.46
CA VAL A 49 -5.13 -12.14 -2.87
C VAL A 49 -5.39 -12.99 -4.11
N LYS A 50 -6.51 -13.71 -4.15
CA LYS A 50 -6.88 -14.57 -5.30
C LYS A 50 -7.21 -13.77 -6.56
N GLY A 51 -7.94 -12.64 -6.40
CA GLY A 51 -8.47 -11.86 -7.54
C GLY A 51 -7.54 -10.75 -8.02
N MET A 52 -6.68 -10.22 -7.14
CA MET A 52 -5.80 -9.08 -7.41
C MET A 52 -4.38 -9.28 -6.86
N GLY A 53 -3.91 -10.53 -6.81
CA GLY A 53 -2.59 -10.85 -6.25
C GLY A 53 -1.43 -10.10 -6.92
N GLU A 54 -1.56 -9.78 -8.20
CA GLU A 54 -0.58 -8.99 -8.95
C GLU A 54 -0.43 -7.55 -8.46
N HIS A 55 -1.40 -7.04 -7.68
CA HIS A 55 -1.39 -5.70 -7.11
C HIS A 55 -1.05 -5.69 -5.60
N ILE A 56 -0.78 -6.85 -5.00
CA ILE A 56 -0.55 -6.99 -3.56
C ILE A 56 0.92 -7.32 -3.28
N ASP A 57 1.58 -6.47 -2.52
CA ASP A 57 2.99 -6.62 -2.15
C ASP A 57 3.19 -7.50 -0.92
N CYS A 58 2.24 -7.49 0.01
CA CYS A 58 2.29 -8.21 1.27
C CYS A 58 0.96 -8.92 1.55
N ASP A 59 0.98 -10.26 1.46
CA ASP A 59 -0.16 -11.11 1.77
C ASP A 59 -0.09 -11.57 3.23
N VAL A 60 -1.00 -11.06 4.06
CA VAL A 60 -1.19 -11.49 5.45
C VAL A 60 -2.54 -12.20 5.66
N SER A 61 -3.15 -12.72 4.60
CA SER A 61 -4.48 -13.37 4.64
C SER A 61 -4.54 -14.60 5.54
N LYS A 62 -3.40 -15.20 5.84
CA LYS A 62 -3.30 -16.33 6.79
C LYS A 62 -3.74 -15.98 8.21
N ILE A 63 -3.81 -14.69 8.59
CA ILE A 63 -4.38 -14.25 9.87
C ILE A 63 -5.83 -14.69 9.97
N LEU A 64 -6.65 -14.49 8.93
CA LEU A 64 -8.06 -14.84 8.95
C LEU A 64 -8.30 -16.36 9.02
N SER A 65 -7.38 -17.16 8.50
CA SER A 65 -7.42 -18.62 8.61
C SER A 65 -6.77 -19.16 9.88
N ARG A 66 -6.33 -18.29 10.80
CA ARG A 66 -5.62 -18.63 12.05
C ARG A 66 -4.33 -19.44 11.84
N LYS A 67 -3.72 -19.33 10.67
CA LYS A 67 -2.43 -19.95 10.31
C LYS A 67 -1.24 -18.99 10.48
N MET A 68 -1.50 -17.77 10.91
CA MET A 68 -0.52 -16.72 11.16
C MET A 68 -1.04 -15.87 12.32
N ASN A 69 -0.19 -15.56 13.27
CA ASN A 69 -0.54 -14.61 14.33
C ASN A 69 -0.15 -13.17 13.94
N MET A 70 -0.53 -12.20 14.77
CA MET A 70 -0.31 -10.78 14.48
C MET A 70 1.18 -10.41 14.42
N SER A 71 2.02 -11.04 15.26
CA SER A 71 3.46 -10.80 15.25
C SER A 71 4.11 -11.30 13.96
N GLU A 72 3.76 -12.50 13.53
CA GLU A 72 4.24 -13.08 12.26
C GLU A 72 3.82 -12.21 11.06
N ALA A 73 2.60 -11.68 11.08
CA ALA A 73 2.15 -10.76 10.05
C ALA A 73 2.93 -9.44 10.04
N GLY A 74 3.26 -8.92 11.22
CA GLY A 74 4.12 -7.76 11.36
C GLY A 74 5.52 -8.02 10.79
N ASP A 75 6.09 -9.19 11.05
CA ASP A 75 7.39 -9.59 10.51
C ASP A 75 7.37 -9.68 8.97
N GLU A 76 6.31 -10.22 8.38
CA GLU A 76 6.16 -10.25 6.92
C GLU A 76 6.03 -8.85 6.31
N LEU A 77 5.30 -7.95 6.98
CA LEU A 77 5.20 -6.55 6.55
C LEU A 77 6.56 -5.86 6.61
N ILE A 78 7.31 -6.01 7.71
CA ILE A 78 8.66 -5.45 7.86
C ILE A 78 9.61 -5.99 6.78
N LYS A 79 9.58 -7.29 6.52
CA LYS A 79 10.39 -7.90 5.44
C LYS A 79 10.03 -7.30 4.07
N SER A 80 8.74 -7.13 3.78
CA SER A 80 8.28 -6.52 2.53
C SER A 80 8.77 -5.09 2.39
N MET A 81 8.63 -4.30 3.45
CA MET A 81 9.09 -2.92 3.50
C MET A 81 10.61 -2.81 3.30
N ILE A 82 11.41 -3.66 3.96
CA ILE A 82 12.87 -3.68 3.83
C ILE A 82 13.29 -4.03 2.39
N ARG A 83 12.61 -4.98 1.74
CA ARG A 83 12.90 -5.33 0.34
C ARG A 83 12.67 -4.15 -0.58
N VAL A 84 11.57 -3.42 -0.39
CA VAL A 84 11.26 -2.21 -1.18
C VAL A 84 12.27 -1.10 -0.91
N ALA A 85 12.62 -0.87 0.36
CA ALA A 85 13.65 0.11 0.74
C ALA A 85 15.04 -0.23 0.15
N ASN A 86 15.31 -1.51 -0.14
CA ASN A 86 16.53 -1.98 -0.81
C ASN A 86 16.40 -2.06 -2.34
N GLY A 87 15.38 -1.45 -2.94
CA GLY A 87 15.24 -1.27 -4.38
C GLY A 87 14.35 -2.30 -5.09
N ARG A 88 13.65 -3.20 -4.37
CA ARG A 88 12.62 -4.02 -5.00
C ARG A 88 11.44 -3.13 -5.40
N LEU A 89 11.02 -3.21 -6.66
CA LEU A 89 9.82 -2.52 -7.12
C LEU A 89 8.58 -3.06 -6.41
N THR A 90 7.68 -2.17 -6.02
CA THR A 90 6.33 -2.54 -5.62
C THR A 90 5.53 -3.05 -6.82
N CYS A 91 4.44 -3.76 -6.58
CA CYS A 91 3.53 -4.19 -7.65
C CYS A 91 3.04 -3.01 -8.48
N ALA A 92 2.72 -1.89 -7.84
CA ALA A 92 2.29 -0.68 -8.54
C ALA A 92 3.38 -0.12 -9.47
N GLU A 93 4.62 -0.05 -9.00
CA GLU A 93 5.75 0.40 -9.83
C GLU A 93 6.01 -0.56 -11.00
N ALA A 94 5.99 -1.87 -10.77
CA ALA A 94 6.19 -2.88 -11.79
C ALA A 94 5.11 -2.85 -12.87
N LEU A 95 3.85 -2.52 -12.51
CA LEU A 95 2.72 -2.38 -13.41
C LEU A 95 2.60 -0.97 -14.02
N GLY A 96 3.47 -0.04 -13.63
CA GLY A 96 3.48 1.31 -14.17
C GLY A 96 2.40 2.25 -13.64
N HIS A 97 1.79 1.92 -12.49
CA HIS A 97 0.83 2.80 -11.81
C HIS A 97 1.52 3.98 -11.16
N LYS A 98 1.15 5.18 -11.56
CA LYS A 98 1.77 6.45 -11.15
C LYS A 98 0.68 7.51 -10.91
N GLU A 99 -0.34 7.16 -10.16
CA GLU A 99 -1.46 8.03 -9.88
C GLU A 99 -1.01 9.24 -9.08
N PHE A 100 -1.41 10.40 -9.55
CA PHE A 100 -1.12 11.68 -8.96
C PHE A 100 -2.36 12.58 -9.10
N VAL A 101 -2.74 13.28 -8.05
CA VAL A 101 -3.92 14.14 -8.06
C VAL A 101 -3.60 15.54 -7.57
N MET A 102 -4.32 16.52 -8.11
CA MET A 102 -4.33 17.87 -7.57
C MET A 102 -5.06 17.87 -6.23
N THR A 103 -4.39 18.33 -5.19
CA THR A 103 -4.97 18.41 -3.85
C THR A 103 -5.75 19.70 -3.66
N LYS A 104 -6.73 19.68 -2.74
CA LYS A 104 -7.51 20.85 -2.39
C LYS A 104 -6.80 21.70 -1.33
N LEU A 105 -7.04 23.02 -1.35
CA LEU A 105 -6.64 23.92 -0.27
C LEU A 105 -7.52 23.77 0.98
N TYR A 106 -8.70 23.17 0.85
CA TYR A 106 -9.69 22.99 1.92
C TYR A 106 -9.84 21.52 2.29
N ARG A 107 -10.23 21.26 3.54
CA ARG A 107 -10.52 19.89 3.99
C ARG A 107 -11.56 19.23 3.10
N SER A 108 -11.33 17.96 2.79
CA SER A 108 -12.34 17.11 2.19
C SER A 108 -13.46 16.87 3.20
N ALA A 109 -14.67 16.90 2.73
CA ALA A 109 -15.83 16.59 3.57
C ALA A 109 -15.81 15.09 3.96
#